data_2055e3b2a362d6913294a1808b99773a
#
_entry.id   2055e3b2a362d6913294a1808b99773a
#
_cell.length_a   1.000
_cell.length_b   1.000
_cell.length_c   1.000
_cell.angle_alpha   90.00
_cell.angle_beta   90.00
_cell.angle_gamma   90.00
#
_symmetry.space_group_name_H-M   'P 1'
#
loop_
_entity.id
_entity.type
_entity.pdbx_description
1 polymer ?
#
loop_
_entity_poly.entity_id
_entity_poly.type
_entity_poly.pdbx_seq_one_letter_code
_entity_poly.pdbx_strand_id
1 'polypeptide(L)'
;MKFIITTLTALAAALSLSACASKTSTDSEAGQSSTSENMKTVIIYFTHSGNTELAAKDIAAVTEAKIIRLMPEQPYSSEDVDWVNEQSRCTREHLDQSLRPAIQPVDVNFSDIDTVFIGFPIWWHEEPAVIRTFLDNYREQLTGKVLYPFCTSYESPMSEADTTLHKGYPDLNWKTGLRLPASPDQIKSWLAR
;
A
#
# COMPACT_ATOMS: atom_id res chain seq x y z
N MET A 1 -63.36 -8.83 -25.78
CA MET A 1 -64.06 -8.25 -26.95
C MET A 1 -63.02 -7.63 -27.87
N LYS A 2 -62.95 -8.21 -29.09
CA LYS A 2 -62.53 -7.66 -30.37
C LYS A 2 -61.14 -6.99 -30.44
N PHE A 3 -60.14 -7.67 -31.02
CA PHE A 3 -59.72 -7.77 -32.42
C PHE A 3 -59.50 -6.39 -33.07
N ILE A 4 -58.30 -6.12 -33.55
CA ILE A 4 -58.03 -6.10 -35.02
C ILE A 4 -56.48 -6.10 -35.22
N ILE A 5 -56.07 -7.06 -36.03
CA ILE A 5 -54.82 -7.27 -36.74
C ILE A 5 -54.83 -6.38 -37.98
N THR A 6 -53.73 -5.76 -38.37
CA THR A 6 -53.48 -5.49 -39.78
C THR A 6 -52.02 -5.59 -40.13
N THR A 7 -51.73 -6.41 -41.04
CA THR A 7 -50.52 -6.85 -41.71
C THR A 7 -50.12 -5.97 -42.88
N LEU A 8 -48.91 -6.22 -43.39
CA LEU A 8 -48.40 -6.09 -44.77
C LEU A 8 -47.79 -4.72 -45.11
N THR A 9 -46.69 -4.58 -45.82
CA THR A 9 -45.99 -5.41 -46.83
C THR A 9 -44.58 -4.92 -47.06
N ALA A 10 -43.72 -5.82 -47.51
CA ALA A 10 -42.37 -5.62 -48.00
C ALA A 10 -42.25 -4.79 -49.28
N LEU A 11 -41.12 -4.15 -49.50
CA LEU A 11 -40.57 -4.02 -50.87
C LEU A 11 -39.02 -3.92 -50.79
N ALA A 12 -38.39 -4.86 -51.46
CA ALA A 12 -36.96 -4.94 -51.75
C ALA A 12 -36.62 -4.10 -52.99
N ALA A 13 -35.47 -3.49 -52.99
CA ALA A 13 -34.80 -3.12 -54.25
C ALA A 13 -33.28 -3.17 -54.02
N ALA A 14 -32.66 -4.08 -54.73
CA ALA A 14 -31.20 -4.20 -54.92
C ALA A 14 -30.78 -3.37 -56.14
N LEU A 15 -29.53 -2.95 -56.18
CA LEU A 15 -28.60 -2.79 -57.31
C LEU A 15 -27.47 -1.86 -56.85
N SER A 16 -26.31 -2.22 -56.87
CA SER A 16 -25.21 -2.79 -57.68
C SER A 16 -24.03 -1.80 -57.74
N LEU A 17 -22.89 -2.35 -57.43
CA LEU A 17 -21.50 -2.13 -57.90
C LEU A 17 -21.02 -0.69 -58.22
N SER A 18 -19.91 -0.29 -57.55
CA SER A 18 -18.69 -0.05 -58.32
C SER A 18 -17.45 -0.06 -57.39
N ALA A 19 -16.47 -0.81 -57.78
CA ALA A 19 -15.14 -0.87 -57.16
C ALA A 19 -14.30 0.33 -57.60
N CYS A 20 -13.55 0.91 -56.70
CA CYS A 20 -12.29 1.57 -57.04
C CYS A 20 -11.29 1.36 -55.88
N ALA A 21 -10.24 0.64 -56.18
CA ALA A 21 -9.08 0.43 -55.37
C ALA A 21 -8.25 1.71 -55.34
N SER A 22 -7.90 2.16 -54.15
CA SER A 22 -6.74 3.03 -53.92
C SER A 22 -5.98 2.52 -52.70
N LYS A 23 -4.82 1.95 -52.94
CA LYS A 23 -3.82 1.67 -51.91
C LYS A 23 -3.31 2.99 -51.39
N THR A 24 -3.43 3.19 -50.10
CA THR A 24 -2.60 4.13 -49.37
C THR A 24 -2.14 3.39 -48.10
N SER A 25 -0.85 3.11 -48.10
CA SER A 25 -0.10 2.64 -46.95
C SER A 25 -0.21 3.69 -45.88
N THR A 26 -0.74 3.31 -44.72
CA THR A 26 -0.66 4.11 -43.53
C THR A 26 -0.04 3.25 -42.46
N ASP A 27 1.09 3.71 -41.98
CA ASP A 27 1.90 3.13 -40.93
C ASP A 27 1.04 2.78 -39.72
N SER A 28 1.17 1.52 -39.30
CA SER A 28 0.68 1.06 -38.03
C SER A 28 1.57 1.64 -36.94
N GLU A 29 1.17 2.75 -36.35
CA GLU A 29 1.64 3.09 -35.02
C GLU A 29 1.15 1.97 -34.08
N ALA A 30 2.07 1.07 -33.78
CA ALA A 30 1.94 0.17 -32.65
C ALA A 30 1.88 1.04 -31.39
N GLY A 31 0.64 1.35 -30.96
CA GLY A 31 0.39 1.85 -29.64
C GLY A 31 0.96 0.82 -28.66
N GLN A 32 2.11 1.10 -28.10
CA GLN A 32 2.59 0.46 -26.91
C GLN A 32 1.57 0.73 -25.80
N SER A 33 0.60 -0.17 -25.70
CA SER A 33 -0.13 -0.38 -24.47
C SER A 33 0.92 -0.85 -23.47
N SER A 34 1.49 0.09 -22.70
CA SER A 34 2.13 -0.25 -21.46
C SER A 34 1.04 -0.86 -20.58
N THR A 35 0.94 -2.18 -20.60
CA THR A 35 0.34 -2.93 -19.51
C THR A 35 1.16 -2.59 -18.28
N SER A 36 0.74 -1.56 -17.54
CA SER A 36 1.10 -1.46 -16.13
C SER A 36 0.55 -2.76 -15.53
N GLU A 37 1.42 -3.74 -15.33
CA GLU A 37 1.09 -4.86 -14.47
C GLU A 37 0.53 -4.23 -13.20
N ASN A 38 -0.70 -4.58 -12.89
CA ASN A 38 -1.44 -4.03 -11.75
C ASN A 38 -0.73 -4.52 -10.49
N MET A 39 0.34 -3.79 -10.08
CA MET A 39 1.17 -4.14 -8.94
C MET A 39 0.26 -4.21 -7.72
N LYS A 40 0.04 -5.43 -7.23
CA LYS A 40 -0.83 -5.68 -6.09
C LYS A 40 -0.14 -5.13 -4.84
N THR A 41 -0.74 -4.11 -4.31
CA THR A 41 -0.16 -3.29 -3.25
C THR A 41 -1.03 -3.36 -2.00
N VAL A 42 -0.39 -3.44 -0.83
CA VAL A 42 -1.05 -3.37 0.47
C VAL A 42 -0.34 -2.38 1.39
N ILE A 43 -1.11 -1.68 2.21
CA ILE A 43 -0.61 -0.83 3.29
C ILE A 43 -0.93 -1.52 4.62
N ILE A 44 0.11 -1.85 5.37
CA ILE A 44 0.01 -2.39 6.72
C ILE A 44 0.54 -1.33 7.66
N TYR A 45 -0.26 -0.92 8.65
CA TYR A 45 0.15 0.14 9.54
C TYR A 45 -0.28 -0.10 10.99
N PHE A 46 0.54 0.37 11.91
CA PHE A 46 0.20 0.51 13.32
C PHE A 46 -0.02 1.99 13.66
N THR A 47 -0.96 2.27 14.53
CA THR A 47 -1.20 3.61 15.07
C THR A 47 -1.77 3.51 16.48
N HIS A 48 -1.34 4.40 17.38
CA HIS A 48 -1.96 4.61 18.68
C HIS A 48 -2.93 5.80 18.63
N SER A 49 -2.50 6.95 18.11
CA SER A 49 -3.25 8.21 18.10
C SER A 49 -4.13 8.45 16.86
N GLY A 50 -4.05 7.58 15.84
CA GLY A 50 -4.77 7.75 14.57
C GLY A 50 -3.97 8.50 13.49
N ASN A 51 -2.84 9.13 13.80
CA ASN A 51 -2.08 9.91 12.82
C ASN A 51 -1.53 9.05 11.68
N THR A 52 -1.02 7.85 11.99
CA THR A 52 -0.49 6.93 10.95
C THR A 52 -1.63 6.37 10.08
N GLU A 53 -2.85 6.29 10.60
CA GLU A 53 -4.02 5.93 9.79
C GLU A 53 -4.32 7.00 8.73
N LEU A 54 -4.24 8.28 9.09
CA LEU A 54 -4.41 9.38 8.13
C LEU A 54 -3.31 9.31 7.05
N ALA A 55 -2.07 9.12 7.45
CA ALA A 55 -0.95 8.92 6.53
C ALA A 55 -1.15 7.72 5.59
N ALA A 56 -1.65 6.60 6.09
CA ALA A 56 -1.99 5.43 5.27
C ALA A 56 -3.09 5.75 4.24
N LYS A 57 -4.09 6.54 4.60
CA LYS A 57 -5.15 7.00 3.69
C LYS A 57 -4.61 7.92 2.59
N ASP A 58 -3.65 8.82 2.93
CA ASP A 58 -3.00 9.69 1.94
C ASP A 58 -2.21 8.87 0.90
N ILE A 59 -1.49 7.83 1.34
CA ILE A 59 -0.79 6.91 0.43
C ILE A 59 -1.79 6.12 -0.41
N ALA A 60 -2.85 5.59 0.20
CA ALA A 60 -3.88 4.83 -0.53
C ALA A 60 -4.59 5.67 -1.60
N ALA A 61 -4.80 6.96 -1.36
CA ALA A 61 -5.39 7.87 -2.34
C ALA A 61 -4.53 8.03 -3.62
N VAL A 62 -3.22 7.73 -3.54
CA VAL A 62 -2.29 7.80 -4.67
C VAL A 62 -2.06 6.42 -5.30
N THR A 63 -2.13 5.34 -4.51
CA THR A 63 -1.74 3.98 -4.90
C THR A 63 -2.89 3.01 -5.10
N GLU A 64 -4.10 3.39 -4.67
CA GLU A 64 -5.29 2.53 -4.61
C GLU A 64 -5.09 1.25 -3.77
N ALA A 65 -4.07 1.23 -2.91
CA ALA A 65 -3.70 0.09 -2.09
C ALA A 65 -4.76 -0.23 -1.02
N LYS A 66 -4.98 -1.51 -0.74
CA LYS A 66 -5.77 -1.96 0.42
C LYS A 66 -5.08 -1.54 1.71
N ILE A 67 -5.82 -0.95 2.65
CA ILE A 67 -5.31 -0.53 3.96
C ILE A 67 -5.69 -1.58 5.01
N ILE A 68 -4.70 -2.00 5.80
CA ILE A 68 -4.88 -2.97 6.90
C ILE A 68 -4.19 -2.43 8.15
N ARG A 69 -4.95 -2.31 9.22
CA ARG A 69 -4.43 -1.93 10.51
C ARG A 69 -3.83 -3.13 11.22
N LEU A 70 -2.59 -2.99 11.66
CA LEU A 70 -1.93 -3.95 12.54
C LEU A 70 -2.45 -3.75 13.96
N MET A 71 -3.02 -4.79 14.53
CA MET A 71 -3.64 -4.77 15.85
C MET A 71 -2.81 -5.58 16.84
N PRO A 72 -2.23 -4.95 17.88
CA PRO A 72 -1.70 -5.71 19.00
C PRO A 72 -2.82 -6.45 19.72
N GLU A 73 -2.57 -7.68 20.19
CA GLU A 73 -3.54 -8.42 21.00
C GLU A 73 -3.87 -7.66 22.29
N GLN A 74 -2.88 -7.02 22.88
CA GLN A 74 -3.01 -6.10 23.99
C GLN A 74 -2.86 -4.65 23.46
N PRO A 75 -3.95 -3.89 23.28
CA PRO A 75 -3.85 -2.49 22.88
C PRO A 75 -2.99 -1.67 23.84
N TYR A 76 -2.26 -0.69 23.32
CA TYR A 76 -1.52 0.25 24.16
C TYR A 76 -2.50 1.25 24.77
N SER A 77 -2.40 1.43 26.09
CA SER A 77 -3.06 2.52 26.81
C SER A 77 -2.25 3.83 26.71
N SER A 78 -2.77 4.92 27.24
CA SER A 78 -2.03 6.19 27.32
C SER A 78 -0.80 6.08 28.20
N GLU A 79 -0.89 5.29 29.27
CA GLU A 79 0.22 5.01 30.22
C GLU A 79 1.30 4.14 29.55
N ASP A 80 0.89 3.23 28.65
CA ASP A 80 1.83 2.37 27.91
C ASP A 80 2.73 3.15 26.95
N VAL A 81 2.28 4.31 26.48
CA VAL A 81 3.01 5.15 25.52
C VAL A 81 3.62 6.41 26.15
N ASP A 82 3.58 6.52 27.47
CA ASP A 82 4.22 7.61 28.20
C ASP A 82 5.75 7.43 28.17
N TRP A 83 6.39 8.09 27.22
CA TRP A 83 7.84 8.02 27.02
C TRP A 83 8.66 8.66 28.15
N VAL A 84 8.04 9.49 29.02
CA VAL A 84 8.71 10.07 30.21
C VAL A 84 8.80 9.04 31.33
N ASN A 85 7.88 8.07 31.36
CA ASN A 85 7.85 7.01 32.36
C ASN A 85 8.76 5.85 31.95
N GLU A 86 9.87 5.66 32.66
CA GLU A 86 10.83 4.57 32.43
C GLU A 86 10.20 3.16 32.54
N GLN A 87 9.07 3.04 33.26
CA GLN A 87 8.34 1.79 33.43
C GLN A 87 7.21 1.59 32.42
N SER A 88 6.99 2.55 31.52
CA SER A 88 5.98 2.40 30.49
C SER A 88 6.32 1.24 29.55
N ARG A 89 5.28 0.69 28.90
CA ARG A 89 5.46 -0.43 27.99
C ARG A 89 6.35 -0.05 26.79
N CYS A 90 6.12 1.11 26.18
CA CYS A 90 6.93 1.55 25.03
C CYS A 90 8.41 1.76 25.42
N THR A 91 8.70 2.26 26.64
CA THR A 91 10.07 2.42 27.11
C THR A 91 10.76 1.06 27.34
N ARG A 92 10.06 0.11 27.97
CA ARG A 92 10.59 -1.25 28.14
C ARG A 92 10.84 -1.96 26.81
N GLU A 93 9.94 -1.80 25.85
CA GLU A 93 10.06 -2.37 24.50
C GLU A 93 11.20 -1.72 23.68
N HIS A 94 11.53 -0.47 23.97
CA HIS A 94 12.71 0.21 23.43
C HIS A 94 14.01 -0.31 24.06
N LEU A 95 14.06 -0.43 25.39
CA LEU A 95 15.25 -0.88 26.11
C LEU A 95 15.56 -2.37 25.88
N ASP A 96 14.55 -3.19 25.66
CA ASP A 96 14.69 -4.61 25.33
C ASP A 96 14.21 -4.89 23.91
N GLN A 97 15.14 -4.83 22.98
CA GLN A 97 14.90 -5.05 21.55
C GLN A 97 14.47 -6.48 21.19
N SER A 98 14.51 -7.43 22.13
CA SER A 98 14.01 -8.79 21.95
C SER A 98 12.50 -8.93 22.16
N LEU A 99 11.86 -7.96 22.79
CA LEU A 99 10.43 -7.99 23.06
C LEU A 99 9.60 -7.97 21.75
N ARG A 100 8.62 -8.89 21.72
CA ARG A 100 7.70 -9.06 20.59
C ARG A 100 6.27 -9.10 21.10
N PRO A 101 5.61 -7.93 21.24
CA PRO A 101 4.19 -7.90 21.61
C PRO A 101 3.36 -8.70 20.63
N ALA A 102 2.50 -9.58 21.13
CA ALA A 102 1.63 -10.39 20.27
C ALA A 102 0.69 -9.51 19.45
N ILE A 103 0.48 -9.88 18.18
CA ILE A 103 -0.38 -9.20 17.23
C ILE A 103 -1.48 -10.13 16.72
N GLN A 104 -2.63 -9.58 16.37
CA GLN A 104 -3.66 -10.32 15.67
C GLN A 104 -3.17 -10.70 14.27
N PRO A 105 -3.63 -11.86 13.72
CA PRO A 105 -3.30 -12.24 12.36
C PRO A 105 -3.68 -11.16 11.34
N VAL A 106 -2.80 -10.94 10.37
CA VAL A 106 -3.05 -9.99 9.28
C VAL A 106 -3.80 -10.70 8.14
N ASP A 107 -5.00 -10.22 7.81
CA ASP A 107 -5.85 -10.79 6.76
C ASP A 107 -5.39 -10.31 5.36
N VAL A 108 -4.29 -10.90 4.89
CA VAL A 108 -3.70 -10.67 3.57
C VAL A 108 -3.22 -11.98 2.96
N ASN A 109 -3.59 -12.22 1.73
CA ASN A 109 -2.91 -13.22 0.91
C ASN A 109 -1.66 -12.61 0.29
N PHE A 110 -0.52 -12.76 0.95
CA PHE A 110 0.75 -12.19 0.49
C PHE A 110 1.25 -12.75 -0.85
N SER A 111 0.78 -13.93 -1.30
CA SER A 111 1.18 -14.47 -2.61
C SER A 111 0.73 -13.60 -3.77
N ASP A 112 -0.29 -12.77 -3.54
CA ASP A 112 -0.85 -11.85 -4.54
C ASP A 112 -0.29 -10.43 -4.44
N ILE A 113 0.67 -10.17 -3.54
CA ILE A 113 1.20 -8.85 -3.25
C ILE A 113 2.65 -8.73 -3.74
N ASP A 114 2.97 -7.66 -4.43
CA ASP A 114 4.32 -7.32 -4.89
C ASP A 114 4.95 -6.23 -4.03
N THR A 115 4.13 -5.30 -3.55
CA THR A 115 4.56 -4.13 -2.78
C THR A 115 3.81 -4.00 -1.47
N VAL A 116 4.55 -3.82 -0.38
CA VAL A 116 4.00 -3.63 0.97
C VAL A 116 4.48 -2.30 1.53
N PHE A 117 3.53 -1.43 1.87
CA PHE A 117 3.81 -0.25 2.67
C PHE A 117 3.72 -0.61 4.15
N ILE A 118 4.68 -0.16 4.95
CA ILE A 118 4.73 -0.45 6.38
C ILE A 118 4.74 0.87 7.14
N GLY A 119 3.62 1.18 7.82
CA GLY A 119 3.39 2.45 8.49
C GLY A 119 3.42 2.37 10.01
N PHE A 120 4.06 3.36 10.66
CA PHE A 120 4.15 3.41 12.11
C PHE A 120 4.40 4.83 12.65
N PRO A 121 4.00 5.11 13.91
CA PRO A 121 4.50 6.28 14.62
C PRO A 121 5.94 6.03 15.05
N ILE A 122 6.83 7.02 14.98
CA ILE A 122 8.16 6.89 15.56
C ILE A 122 8.05 6.98 17.09
N TRP A 123 8.52 5.94 17.78
CA TRP A 123 8.73 5.91 19.22
C TRP A 123 10.22 5.69 19.48
N TRP A 124 10.82 6.52 20.33
CA TRP A 124 12.25 6.39 20.65
C TRP A 124 13.16 6.38 19.40
N HIS A 125 12.84 7.20 18.38
CA HIS A 125 13.57 7.30 17.11
C HIS A 125 13.55 6.04 16.22
N GLU A 126 12.75 5.05 16.58
CA GLU A 126 12.62 3.77 15.86
C GLU A 126 11.16 3.34 15.66
N GLU A 127 10.97 2.23 14.98
CA GLU A 127 9.65 1.58 14.86
C GLU A 127 9.21 0.97 16.21
N PRO A 128 7.92 1.00 16.54
CA PRO A 128 7.39 0.29 17.71
C PRO A 128 7.58 -1.23 17.62
N ALA A 129 7.74 -1.89 18.78
CA ALA A 129 7.96 -3.34 18.85
C ALA A 129 6.92 -4.20 18.12
N VAL A 130 5.67 -3.74 17.99
CA VAL A 130 4.64 -4.43 17.20
C VAL A 130 4.97 -4.52 15.71
N ILE A 131 5.74 -3.56 15.16
CA ILE A 131 6.23 -3.62 13.79
C ILE A 131 7.30 -4.71 13.67
N ARG A 132 8.21 -4.81 14.64
CA ARG A 132 9.19 -5.90 14.69
C ARG A 132 8.53 -7.27 14.78
N THR A 133 7.46 -7.39 15.59
CA THR A 133 6.65 -8.63 15.64
C THR A 133 6.05 -8.97 14.28
N PHE A 134 5.49 -7.98 13.58
CA PHE A 134 4.95 -8.19 12.25
C PHE A 134 6.03 -8.65 11.27
N LEU A 135 7.16 -7.98 11.24
CA LEU A 135 8.28 -8.33 10.35
C LEU A 135 8.82 -9.74 10.61
N ASP A 136 8.92 -10.14 11.88
CA ASP A 136 9.37 -11.49 12.23
C ASP A 136 8.34 -12.56 11.84
N ASN A 137 7.06 -12.33 12.14
CA ASN A 137 6.01 -13.30 11.88
C ASN A 137 5.74 -13.52 10.38
N TYR A 138 5.97 -12.49 9.55
CA TYR A 138 5.68 -12.51 8.12
C TYR A 138 6.94 -12.42 7.24
N ARG A 139 8.13 -12.64 7.82
CA ARG A 139 9.41 -12.47 7.11
C ARG A 139 9.50 -13.27 5.82
N GLU A 140 9.09 -14.54 5.85
CA GLU A 140 9.09 -15.41 4.68
C GLU A 140 8.15 -14.88 3.59
N GLN A 141 6.96 -14.42 3.98
CA GLN A 141 5.97 -13.88 3.06
C GLN A 141 6.37 -12.51 2.50
N LEU A 142 7.21 -11.76 3.20
CA LEU A 142 7.75 -10.46 2.77
C LEU A 142 8.98 -10.59 1.89
N THR A 143 9.66 -11.74 1.91
CA THR A 143 10.84 -11.98 1.08
C THR A 143 10.54 -11.83 -0.40
N GLY A 144 11.37 -11.07 -1.10
CA GLY A 144 11.22 -10.78 -2.54
C GLY A 144 10.23 -9.66 -2.88
N LYS A 145 9.47 -9.15 -1.91
CA LYS A 145 8.57 -8.01 -2.11
C LYS A 145 9.29 -6.68 -1.92
N VAL A 146 8.76 -5.63 -2.53
CA VAL A 146 9.27 -4.27 -2.33
C VAL A 146 8.60 -3.67 -1.09
N LEU A 147 9.41 -3.21 -0.14
CA LEU A 147 8.93 -2.66 1.12
C LEU A 147 9.17 -1.15 1.19
N TYR A 148 8.08 -0.39 1.36
CA TYR A 148 8.10 1.06 1.52
C TYR A 148 7.73 1.43 2.95
N PRO A 149 8.71 1.72 3.83
CA PRO A 149 8.40 2.17 5.18
C PRO A 149 7.95 3.62 5.17
N PHE A 150 6.95 3.95 6.00
CA PHE A 150 6.55 5.33 6.22
C PHE A 150 6.23 5.57 7.69
N CYS A 151 6.43 6.78 8.14
CA CYS A 151 6.19 7.11 9.53
C CYS A 151 5.39 8.40 9.72
N THR A 152 4.86 8.53 10.91
CA THR A 152 4.39 9.79 11.48
C THR A 152 5.19 10.11 12.72
N SER A 153 5.61 11.37 12.85
CA SER A 153 6.36 11.86 14.00
C SER A 153 6.18 13.36 14.13
N TYR A 154 6.25 13.85 15.35
CA TYR A 154 6.25 15.29 15.60
C TYR A 154 7.58 15.93 15.16
N GLU A 155 8.72 15.33 15.51
CA GLU A 155 10.05 15.88 15.24
C GLU A 155 11.01 14.88 14.57
N SER A 156 10.98 13.60 14.99
CA SER A 156 11.96 12.61 14.54
C SER A 156 11.91 12.41 13.02
N PRO A 157 13.07 12.42 12.35
CA PRO A 157 13.14 12.14 10.92
C PRO A 157 12.95 10.63 10.65
N MET A 158 12.49 10.28 9.45
CA MET A 158 12.36 8.88 9.01
C MET A 158 13.72 8.17 8.92
N SER A 159 14.80 8.89 8.66
CA SER A 159 16.14 8.31 8.43
C SER A 159 16.70 7.48 9.60
N GLU A 160 16.28 7.78 10.83
CA GLU A 160 16.70 7.01 12.01
C GLU A 160 15.98 5.66 12.03
N ALA A 161 14.66 5.66 11.88
CA ALA A 161 13.87 4.42 11.78
C ALA A 161 14.22 3.59 10.53
N ASP A 162 14.54 4.23 9.39
CA ASP A 162 15.08 3.52 8.21
C ASP A 162 16.35 2.75 8.57
N THR A 163 17.25 3.38 9.32
CA THR A 163 18.50 2.74 9.72
C THR A 163 18.26 1.51 10.60
N THR A 164 17.33 1.57 11.55
CA THR A 164 16.99 0.43 12.42
C THR A 164 16.35 -0.70 11.65
N LEU A 165 15.40 -0.39 10.77
CA LEU A 165 14.72 -1.37 9.90
C LEU A 165 15.70 -2.08 8.96
N HIS A 166 16.54 -1.33 8.23
CA HIS A 166 17.48 -1.90 7.27
C HIS A 166 18.55 -2.74 7.98
N LYS A 167 18.99 -2.34 9.18
CA LYS A 167 19.95 -3.10 9.98
C LYS A 167 19.33 -4.36 10.58
N GLY A 168 18.08 -4.27 11.05
CA GLY A 168 17.37 -5.39 11.69
C GLY A 168 16.93 -6.45 10.69
N TYR A 169 16.61 -6.04 9.46
CA TYR A 169 16.06 -6.91 8.41
C TYR A 169 16.77 -6.69 7.06
N PRO A 170 18.09 -6.97 6.98
CA PRO A 170 18.91 -6.65 5.79
C PRO A 170 18.61 -7.55 4.58
N ASP A 171 17.88 -8.63 4.76
CA ASP A 171 17.43 -9.57 3.73
C ASP A 171 16.13 -9.14 3.05
N LEU A 172 15.43 -8.13 3.58
CA LEU A 172 14.23 -7.58 2.98
C LEU A 172 14.57 -6.42 2.02
N ASN A 173 13.78 -6.30 0.95
CA ASN A 173 14.02 -5.30 -0.10
C ASN A 173 13.39 -3.94 0.26
N TRP A 174 14.07 -3.20 1.10
CA TRP A 174 13.65 -1.90 1.57
C TRP A 174 13.87 -0.78 0.55
N LYS A 175 12.89 0.08 0.42
CA LYS A 175 13.03 1.42 -0.17
C LYS A 175 13.27 2.45 0.92
N THR A 176 13.82 3.60 0.56
CA THR A 176 13.95 4.72 1.51
C THR A 176 12.59 5.16 2.01
N GLY A 177 12.44 5.31 3.30
CA GLY A 177 11.17 5.66 3.94
C GLY A 177 10.75 7.12 3.75
N LEU A 178 9.46 7.38 4.00
CA LEU A 178 8.87 8.71 3.95
C LEU A 178 8.21 9.08 5.29
N ARG A 179 8.48 10.31 5.78
CA ARG A 179 7.71 10.87 6.89
C ARG A 179 6.52 11.65 6.38
N LEU A 180 5.33 11.37 6.92
CA LEU A 180 4.10 12.09 6.63
C LEU A 180 3.74 13.07 7.77
N PRO A 181 2.95 14.13 7.48
CA PRO A 181 2.25 14.35 6.21
C PRO A 181 3.15 14.79 5.06
N ALA A 182 2.79 14.37 3.85
CA ALA A 182 3.43 14.77 2.59
C ALA A 182 2.34 15.05 1.53
N SER A 183 2.62 15.94 0.58
CA SER A 183 1.67 16.21 -0.51
C SER A 183 1.55 14.99 -1.45
N PRO A 184 0.45 14.86 -2.22
CA PRO A 184 0.31 13.80 -3.22
C PRO A 184 1.48 13.75 -4.22
N ASP A 185 2.04 14.89 -4.62
CA ASP A 185 3.18 14.93 -5.54
C ASP A 185 4.49 14.48 -4.87
N GLN A 186 4.66 14.74 -3.58
CA GLN A 186 5.78 14.20 -2.80
C GLN A 186 5.67 12.68 -2.66
N ILE A 187 4.46 12.15 -2.42
CA ILE A 187 4.22 10.70 -2.38
C ILE A 187 4.54 10.07 -3.74
N LYS A 188 4.03 10.63 -4.85
CA LYS A 188 4.35 10.16 -6.21
C LYS A 188 5.85 10.18 -6.50
N SER A 189 6.53 11.26 -6.11
CA SER A 189 7.98 11.41 -6.29
C SER A 189 8.77 10.40 -5.45
N TRP A 190 8.27 10.04 -4.27
CA TRP A 190 8.85 9.01 -3.42
C TRP A 190 8.73 7.62 -4.06
N LEU A 191 7.57 7.28 -4.62
CA LEU A 191 7.31 6.01 -5.30
C LEU A 191 8.10 5.83 -6.60
N ALA A 192 8.55 6.91 -7.22
CA ALA A 192 9.33 6.88 -8.46
C ALA A 192 10.84 6.63 -8.24
N ARG A 193 11.30 6.48 -6.98
CA ARG A 193 12.71 6.22 -6.60
C ARG A 193 12.92 4.72 -6.38
#